data_b40f8efae7b794b59e0982e5a5fc2865
#
_entry.id   b40f8efae7b794b59e0982e5a5fc2865
#
_cell.length_a   1.000
_cell.length_b   1.000
_cell.length_c   1.000
_cell.angle_alpha   90.00
_cell.angle_beta   90.00
_cell.angle_gamma   90.00
#
_symmetry.space_group_name_H-M   'P 1'
#
loop_
_entity.id
_entity.type
_entity.pdbx_description
1 polymer ?
#
loop_
_entity_poly.entity_id
_entity_poly.type
_entity_poly.pdbx_seq_one_letter_code
_entity_poly.pdbx_strand_id
1 'polypeptide(L)'
;MYDYDVICIGGGPGGSASAMRCADRGKKVALIEARAKNGAGGTCVNRGCIPTKALMASANLYASIKEAKAYGINVDMSAVSVDFKAINRRKNGVINNLSFGLETFLWKKSRGIDVVKGKARLVDAHTVEVDTGKEKKNLTAEYIVVAVGSEPAEIAAFNVDHEKIITSNEIMDFSRPMPKSIVIIGSGAIGLEYGHIYNIYGVDVTIVEMMPNLVPALHEPEITDAVRKSLEKRGIKVKTGSGIASVEKLDDGTVKSTIANGEELISDEVLVAIGRTLNTRGMGLEEVGVKMEKNGQIVTDEHMRTSVPNIFAAGDITTGTQLSDKAQRQGLVIAETIAGNDYYINYDNIPVTTFLEPEISWVGYTVADAEAKGIKTISGSLAFSSNEKAIAIGKTEGVIKVVAREDDHTIIGAQIFGHEACDLIAEMTVAVENKLTLEQVYNSIHPHPTVTEIILEVCKRAVGLSFDKA
;
A
#
# COMPACT_ATOMS: atom_id res chain seq x y z
N MET A 1 7.96 34.25 20.36
CA MET A 1 6.63 33.69 19.97
C MET A 1 6.82 33.10 18.58
N TYR A 2 6.44 31.85 18.37
CA TYR A 2 6.55 31.18 17.06
C TYR A 2 5.44 31.66 16.12
N ASP A 3 5.64 31.52 14.80
CA ASP A 3 4.63 31.83 13.80
C ASP A 3 3.45 30.84 13.86
N TYR A 4 3.74 29.56 14.21
CA TYR A 4 2.79 28.47 14.33
C TYR A 4 3.03 27.63 15.60
N ASP A 5 2.02 26.90 16.04
CA ASP A 5 2.21 25.86 17.05
C ASP A 5 2.83 24.61 16.41
N VAL A 6 2.41 24.26 15.18
CA VAL A 6 2.87 23.07 14.45
C VAL A 6 3.16 23.40 12.99
N ILE A 7 4.31 22.99 12.48
CA ILE A 7 4.59 22.94 11.04
C ILE A 7 4.66 21.48 10.60
N CYS A 8 3.80 21.05 9.64
CA CYS A 8 3.86 19.75 8.99
C CYS A 8 4.54 19.88 7.64
N ILE A 9 5.59 19.09 7.39
CA ILE A 9 6.36 19.08 6.13
C ILE A 9 5.96 17.85 5.32
N GLY A 10 5.18 18.05 4.23
CA GLY A 10 4.62 17.04 3.36
C GLY A 10 3.11 16.84 3.55
N GLY A 11 2.35 16.96 2.45
CA GLY A 11 0.90 16.82 2.41
C GLY A 11 0.41 15.40 2.13
N GLY A 12 1.24 14.37 2.34
CA GLY A 12 0.88 12.96 2.27
C GLY A 12 0.02 12.51 3.44
N PRO A 13 -0.37 11.21 3.51
CA PRO A 13 -1.28 10.69 4.53
C PRO A 13 -0.84 11.03 5.98
N GLY A 14 0.45 10.88 6.29
CA GLY A 14 0.97 11.16 7.64
C GLY A 14 0.91 12.65 8.01
N GLY A 15 1.45 13.52 7.14
CA GLY A 15 1.45 14.96 7.41
C GLY A 15 0.06 15.58 7.37
N SER A 16 -0.81 15.10 6.45
CA SER A 16 -2.22 15.50 6.38
C SER A 16 -2.99 15.13 7.65
N ALA A 17 -2.84 13.89 8.13
CA ALA A 17 -3.50 13.43 9.36
C ALA A 17 -3.00 14.21 10.58
N SER A 18 -1.67 14.43 10.70
CA SER A 18 -1.08 15.25 11.76
C SER A 18 -1.63 16.68 11.74
N ALA A 19 -1.60 17.33 10.56
CA ALA A 19 -2.03 18.72 10.43
C ALA A 19 -3.52 18.89 10.77
N MET A 20 -4.38 18.02 10.23
CA MET A 20 -5.82 18.08 10.49
C MET A 20 -6.14 17.83 11.96
N ARG A 21 -5.52 16.83 12.56
CA ARG A 21 -5.80 16.49 13.96
C ARG A 21 -5.23 17.52 14.93
N CYS A 22 -4.05 18.09 14.66
CA CYS A 22 -3.52 19.22 15.46
C CYS A 22 -4.48 20.43 15.39
N ALA A 23 -4.98 20.77 14.20
CA ALA A 23 -5.96 21.85 14.05
C ALA A 23 -7.28 21.55 14.78
N ASP A 24 -7.78 20.31 14.76
CA ASP A 24 -8.95 19.87 15.53
C ASP A 24 -8.70 19.96 17.06
N ARG A 25 -7.43 19.96 17.49
CA ARG A 25 -6.99 20.20 18.88
C ARG A 25 -6.71 21.67 19.18
N GLY A 26 -7.09 22.57 18.28
CA GLY A 26 -6.98 24.03 18.48
C GLY A 26 -5.60 24.62 18.23
N LYS A 27 -4.68 23.85 17.63
CA LYS A 27 -3.34 24.34 17.28
C LYS A 27 -3.37 25.15 15.99
N LYS A 28 -2.54 26.20 15.93
CA LYS A 28 -2.28 26.96 14.70
C LYS A 28 -1.28 26.19 13.84
N VAL A 29 -1.70 25.72 12.66
CA VAL A 29 -0.95 24.78 11.84
C VAL A 29 -0.57 25.38 10.49
N ALA A 30 0.70 25.20 10.08
CA ALA A 30 1.14 25.31 8.70
C ALA A 30 1.41 23.92 8.12
N LEU A 31 1.02 23.70 6.84
CA LEU A 31 1.37 22.53 6.08
C LEU A 31 2.17 22.94 4.85
N ILE A 32 3.40 22.45 4.74
CA ILE A 32 4.30 22.76 3.63
C ILE A 32 4.24 21.60 2.63
N GLU A 33 3.92 21.90 1.36
CA GLU A 33 3.83 20.91 0.29
C GLU A 33 4.71 21.33 -0.90
N ALA A 34 5.65 20.47 -1.25
CA ALA A 34 6.63 20.76 -2.29
C ALA A 34 6.04 20.83 -3.70
N ARG A 35 4.92 20.13 -3.94
CA ARG A 35 4.25 20.10 -5.25
C ARG A 35 3.26 21.24 -5.38
N ALA A 36 3.46 22.06 -6.40
CA ALA A 36 2.59 23.20 -6.67
C ALA A 36 1.16 22.76 -7.05
N LYS A 37 1.04 21.68 -7.84
CA LYS A 37 -0.24 21.13 -8.33
C LYS A 37 -0.37 19.66 -7.88
N ASN A 38 -1.57 19.27 -7.46
CA ASN A 38 -1.90 17.91 -7.04
C ASN A 38 -0.91 17.36 -5.98
N GLY A 39 -0.54 18.19 -4.99
CA GLY A 39 0.32 17.79 -3.89
C GLY A 39 -0.46 17.21 -2.70
N ALA A 40 -1.70 17.67 -2.51
CA ALA A 40 -2.52 17.20 -1.39
C ALA A 40 -2.84 15.71 -1.51
N GLY A 41 -2.61 14.99 -0.40
CA GLY A 41 -2.72 13.53 -0.33
C GLY A 41 -1.46 12.76 -0.74
N GLY A 42 -0.38 13.46 -1.12
CA GLY A 42 0.94 12.88 -1.40
C GLY A 42 0.93 11.81 -2.49
N THR A 43 1.79 10.81 -2.36
CA THR A 43 1.91 9.68 -3.30
C THR A 43 0.61 8.89 -3.37
N CYS A 44 -0.04 8.60 -2.24
CA CYS A 44 -1.24 7.76 -2.20
C CYS A 44 -2.37 8.30 -3.10
N VAL A 45 -2.73 9.59 -2.97
CA VAL A 45 -3.81 10.20 -3.77
C VAL A 45 -3.38 10.45 -5.23
N ASN A 46 -2.13 10.81 -5.45
CA ASN A 46 -1.74 11.37 -6.75
C ASN A 46 -0.96 10.40 -7.66
N ARG A 47 -0.24 9.41 -7.09
CA ARG A 47 0.71 8.56 -7.83
C ARG A 47 0.83 7.13 -7.30
N GLY A 48 -0.11 6.66 -6.48
CA GLY A 48 -0.05 5.34 -5.85
C GLY A 48 -1.43 4.72 -5.72
N CYS A 49 -1.95 4.65 -4.50
CA CYS A 49 -3.16 3.91 -4.15
C CYS A 49 -4.37 4.27 -5.02
N ILE A 50 -4.75 5.54 -5.04
CA ILE A 50 -5.99 6.00 -5.69
C ILE A 50 -5.94 5.86 -7.22
N PRO A 51 -4.90 6.36 -7.93
CA PRO A 51 -4.82 6.17 -9.37
C PRO A 51 -4.81 4.69 -9.78
N THR A 52 -4.10 3.83 -9.05
CA THR A 52 -4.06 2.40 -9.35
C THR A 52 -5.44 1.76 -9.18
N LYS A 53 -6.19 2.09 -8.09
CA LYS A 53 -7.56 1.57 -7.89
C LYS A 53 -8.54 2.11 -8.92
N ALA A 54 -8.35 3.33 -9.38
CA ALA A 54 -9.16 3.88 -10.50
C ALA A 54 -8.89 3.14 -11.83
N LEU A 55 -7.63 2.74 -12.10
CA LEU A 55 -7.27 1.91 -13.25
C LEU A 55 -7.80 0.48 -13.10
N MET A 56 -7.62 -0.11 -11.91
CA MET A 56 -8.11 -1.45 -11.56
C MET A 56 -9.62 -1.59 -11.77
N ALA A 57 -10.40 -0.59 -11.32
CA ALA A 57 -11.85 -0.61 -11.52
C ALA A 57 -12.25 -0.68 -13.00
N SER A 58 -11.50 -0.01 -13.89
CA SER A 58 -11.74 -0.09 -15.34
C SER A 58 -11.30 -1.45 -15.91
N ALA A 59 -10.18 -2.01 -15.42
CA ALA A 59 -9.68 -3.32 -15.83
C ALA A 59 -10.64 -4.43 -15.39
N ASN A 60 -11.09 -4.42 -14.14
CA ASN A 60 -12.02 -5.43 -13.60
C ASN A 60 -13.40 -5.39 -14.30
N LEU A 61 -13.88 -4.18 -14.66
CA LEU A 61 -15.09 -4.07 -15.48
C LEU A 61 -14.89 -4.73 -16.85
N TYR A 62 -13.75 -4.51 -17.51
CA TYR A 62 -13.45 -5.16 -18.78
C TYR A 62 -13.30 -6.67 -18.64
N ALA A 63 -12.69 -7.16 -17.56
CA ALA A 63 -12.63 -8.59 -17.25
C ALA A 63 -14.03 -9.18 -17.06
N SER A 64 -14.91 -8.50 -16.32
CA SER A 64 -16.31 -8.93 -16.11
C SER A 64 -17.10 -9.02 -17.44
N ILE A 65 -16.86 -8.11 -18.39
CA ILE A 65 -17.45 -8.17 -19.73
C ILE A 65 -16.99 -9.43 -20.47
N LYS A 66 -15.72 -9.80 -20.39
CA LYS A 66 -15.18 -11.04 -20.99
C LYS A 66 -15.82 -12.30 -20.38
N GLU A 67 -16.11 -12.27 -19.09
CA GLU A 67 -16.68 -13.39 -18.33
C GLU A 67 -18.23 -13.44 -18.37
N ALA A 68 -18.89 -12.44 -18.95
CA ALA A 68 -20.35 -12.26 -18.93
C ALA A 68 -21.13 -13.51 -19.40
N LYS A 69 -20.57 -14.30 -20.32
CA LYS A 69 -21.18 -15.54 -20.83
C LYS A 69 -21.41 -16.58 -19.73
N ALA A 70 -20.54 -16.65 -18.72
CA ALA A 70 -20.70 -17.56 -17.58
C ALA A 70 -21.95 -17.23 -16.74
N TYR A 71 -22.43 -15.99 -16.84
CA TYR A 71 -23.66 -15.51 -16.18
C TYR A 71 -24.87 -15.49 -17.10
N GLY A 72 -24.79 -16.12 -18.29
CA GLY A 72 -25.88 -16.14 -19.26
C GLY A 72 -26.05 -14.86 -20.09
N ILE A 73 -25.09 -13.94 -20.04
CA ILE A 73 -25.12 -12.67 -20.78
C ILE A 73 -24.22 -12.80 -22.02
N ASN A 74 -24.81 -12.72 -23.21
CA ASN A 74 -24.06 -12.79 -24.46
C ASN A 74 -23.54 -11.42 -24.86
N VAL A 75 -22.22 -11.28 -24.96
CA VAL A 75 -21.55 -10.05 -25.40
C VAL A 75 -20.75 -10.36 -26.67
N ASP A 76 -20.97 -9.59 -27.73
CA ASP A 76 -20.09 -9.63 -28.89
C ASP A 76 -18.77 -8.92 -28.59
N MET A 77 -17.75 -9.70 -28.23
CA MET A 77 -16.43 -9.16 -27.88
C MET A 77 -15.74 -8.45 -29.04
N SER A 78 -16.14 -8.71 -30.32
CA SER A 78 -15.59 -7.99 -31.47
C SER A 78 -16.06 -6.53 -31.55
N ALA A 79 -17.19 -6.21 -30.92
CA ALA A 79 -17.72 -4.86 -30.81
C ALA A 79 -17.25 -4.11 -29.54
N VAL A 80 -16.55 -4.79 -28.62
CA VAL A 80 -16.02 -4.18 -27.39
C VAL A 80 -14.64 -3.58 -27.67
N SER A 81 -14.50 -2.29 -27.41
CA SER A 81 -13.21 -1.58 -27.54
C SER A 81 -12.84 -0.89 -26.23
N VAL A 82 -11.53 -0.71 -26.01
CA VAL A 82 -10.99 -0.04 -24.81
C VAL A 82 -10.36 1.30 -25.23
N ASP A 83 -10.89 2.41 -24.70
CA ASP A 83 -10.28 3.74 -24.85
C ASP A 83 -9.38 4.05 -23.65
N PHE A 84 -8.10 3.70 -23.75
CA PHE A 84 -7.11 3.96 -22.71
C PHE A 84 -6.96 5.44 -22.35
N LYS A 85 -7.17 6.37 -23.31
CA LYS A 85 -7.15 7.80 -23.04
C LYS A 85 -8.34 8.23 -22.19
N ALA A 86 -9.52 7.63 -22.41
CA ALA A 86 -10.70 7.87 -21.57
C ALA A 86 -10.50 7.34 -20.15
N ILE A 87 -9.93 6.13 -20.00
CA ILE A 87 -9.57 5.56 -18.71
C ILE A 87 -8.59 6.48 -17.97
N ASN A 88 -7.56 6.98 -18.66
CA ASN A 88 -6.60 7.91 -18.08
C ASN A 88 -7.25 9.25 -17.67
N ARG A 89 -8.16 9.81 -18.50
CA ARG A 89 -8.93 11.01 -18.13
C ARG A 89 -9.78 10.78 -16.88
N ARG A 90 -10.48 9.63 -16.78
CA ARG A 90 -11.27 9.25 -15.61
C ARG A 90 -10.39 9.19 -14.34
N LYS A 91 -9.26 8.47 -14.39
CA LYS A 91 -8.28 8.40 -13.30
C LYS A 91 -7.83 9.79 -12.86
N ASN A 92 -7.44 10.66 -13.81
CA ASN A 92 -7.01 12.02 -13.51
C ASN A 92 -8.12 12.87 -12.89
N GLY A 93 -9.37 12.66 -13.31
CA GLY A 93 -10.55 13.28 -12.69
C GLY A 93 -10.70 12.90 -11.21
N VAL A 94 -10.54 11.63 -10.88
CA VAL A 94 -10.57 11.13 -9.49
C VAL A 94 -9.46 11.79 -8.65
N ILE A 95 -8.22 11.80 -9.15
CA ILE A 95 -7.09 12.44 -8.47
C ILE A 95 -7.36 13.91 -8.20
N ASN A 96 -7.79 14.65 -9.23
CA ASN A 96 -8.04 16.10 -9.12
C ASN A 96 -9.14 16.40 -8.09
N ASN A 97 -10.25 15.65 -8.10
CA ASN A 97 -11.33 15.81 -7.14
C ASN A 97 -10.88 15.58 -5.71
N LEU A 98 -10.15 14.50 -5.45
CA LEU A 98 -9.69 14.18 -4.11
C LEU A 98 -8.62 15.16 -3.61
N SER A 99 -7.64 15.49 -4.45
CA SER A 99 -6.57 16.43 -4.08
C SER A 99 -7.13 17.83 -3.83
N PHE A 100 -8.06 18.29 -4.67
CA PHE A 100 -8.75 19.57 -4.49
C PHE A 100 -9.63 19.58 -3.23
N GLY A 101 -10.40 18.52 -3.02
CA GLY A 101 -11.26 18.37 -1.85
C GLY A 101 -10.46 18.40 -0.55
N LEU A 102 -9.36 17.68 -0.51
CA LEU A 102 -8.48 17.61 0.65
C LEU A 102 -7.86 19.00 0.95
N GLU A 103 -7.25 19.65 -0.03
CA GLU A 103 -6.60 20.95 0.19
C GLU A 103 -7.62 22.07 0.49
N THR A 104 -8.67 22.18 -0.34
CA THR A 104 -9.58 23.32 -0.28
C THR A 104 -10.57 23.19 0.86
N PHE A 105 -11.19 22.02 1.03
CA PHE A 105 -12.25 21.86 2.02
C PHE A 105 -11.71 21.37 3.37
N LEU A 106 -10.92 20.29 3.40
CA LEU A 106 -10.52 19.68 4.67
C LEU A 106 -9.41 20.44 5.37
N TRP A 107 -8.41 20.96 4.65
CA TRP A 107 -7.33 21.70 5.27
C TRP A 107 -7.71 23.18 5.48
N LYS A 108 -7.96 23.92 4.40
CA LYS A 108 -8.13 25.38 4.46
C LYS A 108 -9.48 25.78 5.05
N LYS A 109 -10.58 25.35 4.42
CA LYS A 109 -11.92 25.85 4.76
C LYS A 109 -12.44 25.33 6.09
N SER A 110 -12.25 24.04 6.37
CA SER A 110 -12.79 23.41 7.58
C SER A 110 -11.91 23.68 8.81
N ARG A 111 -10.57 23.78 8.65
CA ARG A 111 -9.61 23.80 9.75
C ARG A 111 -8.69 25.02 9.78
N GLY A 112 -8.74 25.89 8.77
CA GLY A 112 -7.87 27.08 8.74
C GLY A 112 -6.38 26.79 8.67
N ILE A 113 -6.00 25.61 8.11
CA ILE A 113 -4.58 25.24 7.97
C ILE A 113 -3.96 26.11 6.87
N ASP A 114 -2.85 26.75 7.20
CA ASP A 114 -2.07 27.55 6.25
C ASP A 114 -1.23 26.61 5.36
N VAL A 115 -1.62 26.53 4.07
CA VAL A 115 -0.90 25.70 3.09
C VAL A 115 0.17 26.53 2.37
N VAL A 116 1.41 26.16 2.59
CA VAL A 116 2.58 26.82 1.98
C VAL A 116 3.15 25.91 0.89
N LYS A 117 3.19 26.40 -0.35
CA LYS A 117 3.79 25.66 -1.47
C LYS A 117 5.28 25.97 -1.56
N GLY A 118 6.12 24.93 -1.48
CA GLY A 118 7.56 25.06 -1.54
C GLY A 118 8.29 23.85 -1.00
N LYS A 119 9.60 23.78 -1.28
CA LYS A 119 10.50 22.77 -0.70
C LYS A 119 10.97 23.25 0.67
N ALA A 120 10.88 22.40 1.67
CA ALA A 120 11.25 22.70 3.03
C ALA A 120 12.54 22.00 3.44
N ARG A 121 13.32 22.66 4.31
CA ARG A 121 14.41 22.03 5.08
C ARG A 121 14.46 22.61 6.49
N LEU A 122 14.94 21.84 7.45
CA LEU A 122 15.18 22.31 8.81
C LEU A 122 16.46 23.16 8.85
N VAL A 123 16.38 24.27 9.56
CA VAL A 123 17.54 25.16 9.85
C VAL A 123 17.99 24.92 11.27
N ASP A 124 17.06 24.81 12.19
CA ASP A 124 17.24 24.42 13.58
C ASP A 124 16.01 23.67 14.09
N ALA A 125 15.95 23.37 15.39
CA ALA A 125 14.85 22.57 15.97
C ALA A 125 13.46 23.24 15.86
N HIS A 126 13.38 24.53 15.60
CA HIS A 126 12.15 25.30 15.55
C HIS A 126 11.96 26.09 14.26
N THR A 127 12.93 26.08 13.34
CA THR A 127 12.96 26.90 12.14
C THR A 127 13.00 26.03 10.88
N VAL A 128 12.06 26.26 9.99
CA VAL A 128 11.96 25.61 8.67
C VAL A 128 12.16 26.66 7.57
N GLU A 129 13.21 26.52 6.77
CA GLU A 129 13.38 27.28 5.53
C GLU A 129 12.45 26.69 4.46
N VAL A 130 11.67 27.54 3.81
CA VAL A 130 10.80 27.15 2.69
C VAL A 130 11.24 27.88 1.43
N ASP A 131 11.68 27.12 0.43
CA ASP A 131 11.97 27.61 -0.91
C ASP A 131 10.71 27.48 -1.78
N THR A 132 10.08 28.62 -2.09
CA THR A 132 8.87 28.69 -2.91
C THR A 132 9.18 28.69 -4.42
N GLY A 133 10.45 28.68 -4.80
CA GLY A 133 10.93 28.89 -6.18
C GLY A 133 10.94 30.37 -6.61
N LYS A 134 10.39 31.26 -5.79
CA LYS A 134 10.42 32.72 -5.98
C LYS A 134 11.26 33.41 -4.90
N GLU A 135 11.15 32.92 -3.71
CA GLU A 135 11.84 33.41 -2.51
C GLU A 135 12.07 32.28 -1.54
N LYS A 136 13.05 32.49 -0.63
CA LYS A 136 13.25 31.66 0.54
C LYS A 136 12.76 32.42 1.76
N LYS A 137 12.01 31.75 2.62
CA LYS A 137 11.51 32.30 3.87
C LYS A 137 11.65 31.32 5.00
N ASN A 138 11.89 31.80 6.20
CA ASN A 138 11.89 31.01 7.41
C ASN A 138 10.51 31.10 8.08
N LEU A 139 10.01 29.95 8.51
CA LEU A 139 8.82 29.81 9.35
C LEU A 139 9.24 29.14 10.66
N THR A 140 8.66 29.58 11.77
CA THR A 140 8.98 29.07 13.09
C THR A 140 7.78 28.35 13.73
N ALA A 141 8.07 27.26 14.48
CA ALA A 141 7.02 26.51 15.18
C ALA A 141 7.53 25.94 16.52
N GLU A 142 6.59 25.72 17.43
CA GLU A 142 6.86 24.98 18.66
C GLU A 142 7.19 23.52 18.35
N TYR A 143 6.41 22.89 17.43
CA TYR A 143 6.59 21.51 16.99
C TYR A 143 6.74 21.42 15.47
N ILE A 144 7.56 20.48 15.01
CA ILE A 144 7.76 20.18 13.58
C ILE A 144 7.43 18.71 13.33
N VAL A 145 6.62 18.43 12.31
CA VAL A 145 6.28 17.08 11.85
C VAL A 145 6.88 16.86 10.47
N VAL A 146 7.82 15.91 10.35
CA VAL A 146 8.44 15.53 9.08
C VAL A 146 7.67 14.35 8.49
N ALA A 147 7.08 14.52 7.29
CA ALA A 147 6.26 13.51 6.61
C ALA A 147 6.48 13.54 5.09
N VAL A 148 7.75 13.62 4.67
CA VAL A 148 8.17 13.86 3.28
C VAL A 148 8.07 12.63 2.37
N GLY A 149 7.78 11.44 2.92
CA GLY A 149 7.52 10.22 2.16
C GLY A 149 8.72 9.69 1.38
N SER A 150 8.43 9.04 0.25
CA SER A 150 9.41 8.31 -0.55
C SER A 150 9.10 8.42 -2.05
N GLU A 151 10.07 8.07 -2.89
CA GLU A 151 9.96 7.91 -4.34
C GLU A 151 10.29 6.46 -4.75
N PRO A 152 9.92 5.99 -5.97
CA PRO A 152 10.36 4.69 -6.45
C PRO A 152 11.88 4.52 -6.34
N ALA A 153 12.32 3.33 -5.93
CA ALA A 153 13.75 3.04 -5.88
C ALA A 153 14.30 2.79 -7.29
N GLU A 154 15.40 3.45 -7.61
CA GLU A 154 16.13 3.27 -8.86
C GLU A 154 17.56 2.85 -8.52
N ILE A 155 18.02 1.78 -9.15
CA ILE A 155 19.40 1.30 -9.04
C ILE A 155 20.10 1.37 -10.40
N ALA A 156 21.38 1.70 -10.38
CA ALA A 156 22.16 1.93 -11.62
C ALA A 156 22.14 0.75 -12.58
N ALA A 157 22.11 -0.48 -12.07
CA ALA A 157 22.09 -1.70 -12.88
C ALA A 157 20.82 -1.86 -13.76
N PHE A 158 19.75 -1.11 -13.48
CA PHE A 158 18.48 -1.22 -14.20
C PHE A 158 18.28 -0.10 -15.23
N ASN A 159 19.16 0.89 -15.29
CA ASN A 159 19.17 1.94 -16.32
C ASN A 159 17.78 2.56 -16.57
N VAL A 160 17.06 2.91 -15.51
CA VAL A 160 15.71 3.51 -15.61
C VAL A 160 15.77 4.75 -16.50
N ASP A 161 15.03 4.73 -17.62
CA ASP A 161 15.00 5.83 -18.60
C ASP A 161 13.65 6.58 -18.61
N HIS A 162 12.66 6.14 -17.80
CA HIS A 162 11.29 6.67 -17.72
C HIS A 162 10.51 6.60 -19.05
N GLU A 163 11.02 5.86 -20.05
CA GLU A 163 10.39 5.65 -21.35
C GLU A 163 10.02 4.19 -21.57
N LYS A 164 11.02 3.29 -21.49
CA LYS A 164 10.91 1.85 -21.69
C LYS A 164 11.22 1.07 -20.41
N ILE A 165 12.13 1.57 -19.62
CA ILE A 165 12.47 1.06 -18.29
C ILE A 165 11.90 2.06 -17.29
N ILE A 166 10.75 1.72 -16.75
CA ILE A 166 9.86 2.65 -16.05
C ILE A 166 9.66 2.26 -14.58
N THR A 167 9.12 3.19 -13.81
CA THR A 167 8.73 3.02 -12.41
C THR A 167 7.22 3.09 -12.24
N SER A 168 6.75 3.05 -10.98
CA SER A 168 5.34 3.27 -10.65
C SER A 168 4.82 4.66 -11.01
N ASN A 169 5.69 5.62 -11.30
CA ASN A 169 5.28 6.96 -11.71
C ASN A 169 4.77 6.98 -13.15
N GLU A 170 5.39 6.23 -14.06
CA GLU A 170 5.10 6.23 -15.49
C GLU A 170 4.03 5.20 -15.86
N ILE A 171 4.03 4.02 -15.23
CA ILE A 171 3.14 2.91 -15.60
C ILE A 171 1.65 3.25 -15.44
N MET A 172 1.33 4.21 -14.56
CA MET A 172 -0.06 4.66 -14.38
C MET A 172 -0.57 5.59 -15.47
N ASP A 173 0.28 6.05 -16.40
CA ASP A 173 -0.13 6.93 -17.50
C ASP A 173 -0.63 6.14 -18.70
N PHE A 174 -1.90 5.84 -18.73
CA PHE A 174 -2.59 5.14 -19.82
C PHE A 174 -2.82 6.00 -21.07
N SER A 175 -2.25 7.21 -21.16
CA SER A 175 -2.14 7.94 -22.42
C SER A 175 -0.98 7.43 -23.29
N ARG A 176 -0.04 6.69 -22.70
CA ARG A 176 1.04 5.98 -23.40
C ARG A 176 0.47 4.78 -24.18
N PRO A 177 1.11 4.36 -25.28
CA PRO A 177 0.76 3.12 -25.95
C PRO A 177 0.87 1.92 -25.00
N MET A 178 -0.10 1.03 -25.02
CA MET A 178 -0.03 -0.22 -24.25
C MET A 178 1.04 -1.13 -24.90
N PRO A 179 2.03 -1.64 -24.13
CA PRO A 179 3.03 -2.57 -24.66
C PRO A 179 2.39 -3.92 -24.97
N LYS A 180 3.02 -4.73 -25.82
CA LYS A 180 2.60 -6.12 -26.05
C LYS A 180 3.13 -7.05 -24.98
N SER A 181 4.30 -6.73 -24.40
CA SER A 181 4.95 -7.50 -23.36
C SER A 181 5.63 -6.61 -22.33
N ILE A 182 5.63 -7.06 -21.07
CA ILE A 182 6.28 -6.34 -19.97
C ILE A 182 6.96 -7.33 -19.01
N VAL A 183 8.18 -7.01 -18.59
CA VAL A 183 8.84 -7.65 -17.46
C VAL A 183 8.67 -6.75 -16.23
N ILE A 184 8.22 -7.34 -15.14
CA ILE A 184 8.02 -6.64 -13.85
C ILE A 184 9.04 -7.16 -12.86
N ILE A 185 9.87 -6.28 -12.33
CA ILE A 185 10.90 -6.61 -11.35
C ILE A 185 10.36 -6.30 -9.95
N GLY A 186 10.08 -7.37 -9.19
CA GLY A 186 9.51 -7.32 -7.83
C GLY A 186 8.04 -7.73 -7.79
N SER A 187 7.69 -8.54 -6.79
CA SER A 187 6.34 -9.07 -6.53
C SER A 187 5.68 -8.48 -5.30
N GLY A 188 6.04 -7.26 -4.92
CA GLY A 188 5.28 -6.46 -3.97
C GLY A 188 3.96 -5.96 -4.57
N ALA A 189 3.16 -5.21 -3.79
CA ALA A 189 1.85 -4.73 -4.21
C ALA A 189 1.87 -4.02 -5.58
N ILE A 190 2.86 -3.15 -5.84
CA ILE A 190 2.98 -2.43 -7.11
C ILE A 190 3.14 -3.40 -8.28
N GLY A 191 4.10 -4.33 -8.19
CA GLY A 191 4.38 -5.27 -9.27
C GLY A 191 3.19 -6.19 -9.57
N LEU A 192 2.56 -6.71 -8.53
CA LEU A 192 1.40 -7.59 -8.66
C LEU A 192 0.17 -6.86 -9.22
N GLU A 193 -0.16 -5.68 -8.70
CA GLU A 193 -1.32 -4.89 -9.13
C GLU A 193 -1.21 -4.47 -10.60
N TYR A 194 -0.05 -3.95 -11.04
CA TYR A 194 0.14 -3.59 -12.44
C TYR A 194 0.27 -4.82 -13.34
N GLY A 195 0.89 -5.90 -12.88
CA GLY A 195 0.90 -7.17 -13.59
C GLY A 195 -0.51 -7.68 -13.88
N HIS A 196 -1.39 -7.63 -12.90
CA HIS A 196 -2.80 -7.98 -13.05
C HIS A 196 -3.54 -7.05 -14.03
N ILE A 197 -3.42 -5.73 -13.87
CA ILE A 197 -4.08 -4.75 -14.75
C ILE A 197 -3.65 -4.94 -16.22
N TYR A 198 -2.35 -5.07 -16.48
CA TYR A 198 -1.82 -5.21 -17.83
C TYR A 198 -2.21 -6.55 -18.46
N ASN A 199 -2.20 -7.63 -17.68
CA ASN A 199 -2.65 -8.94 -18.14
C ASN A 199 -4.13 -8.94 -18.56
N ILE A 200 -5.02 -8.27 -17.84
CA ILE A 200 -6.44 -8.12 -18.21
C ILE A 200 -6.59 -7.52 -19.60
N TYR A 201 -5.73 -6.55 -19.96
CA TYR A 201 -5.73 -5.90 -21.27
C TYR A 201 -4.96 -6.69 -22.34
N GLY A 202 -4.46 -7.89 -22.03
CA GLY A 202 -3.86 -8.81 -22.98
C GLY A 202 -2.35 -8.62 -23.19
N VAL A 203 -1.68 -7.91 -22.29
CA VAL A 203 -0.23 -7.78 -22.28
C VAL A 203 0.40 -9.08 -21.77
N ASP A 204 1.46 -9.57 -22.44
CA ASP A 204 2.25 -10.72 -21.98
C ASP A 204 3.12 -10.28 -20.79
N VAL A 205 2.77 -10.74 -19.59
CA VAL A 205 3.39 -10.30 -18.33
C VAL A 205 4.31 -11.38 -17.78
N THR A 206 5.55 -10.99 -17.45
CA THR A 206 6.49 -11.81 -16.69
C THR A 206 6.87 -11.09 -15.42
N ILE A 207 6.63 -11.69 -14.25
CA ILE A 207 7.04 -11.16 -12.94
C ILE A 207 8.30 -11.90 -12.50
N VAL A 208 9.35 -11.16 -12.12
CA VAL A 208 10.60 -11.69 -11.61
C VAL A 208 10.80 -11.21 -10.18
N GLU A 209 10.93 -12.17 -9.25
CA GLU A 209 11.12 -11.93 -7.82
C GLU A 209 12.41 -12.60 -7.33
N MET A 210 13.25 -11.84 -6.65
CA MET A 210 14.51 -12.37 -6.11
C MET A 210 14.29 -13.32 -4.93
N MET A 211 13.23 -13.11 -4.15
CA MET A 211 12.88 -13.98 -3.03
C MET A 211 12.24 -15.28 -3.52
N PRO A 212 12.30 -16.37 -2.71
CA PRO A 212 11.73 -17.67 -3.09
C PRO A 212 10.22 -17.63 -3.37
N ASN A 213 9.49 -16.77 -2.68
CA ASN A 213 8.03 -16.67 -2.75
C ASN A 213 7.58 -15.30 -3.26
N LEU A 214 6.41 -15.26 -3.91
CA LEU A 214 5.69 -14.03 -4.16
C LEU A 214 5.27 -13.38 -2.85
N VAL A 215 4.95 -12.06 -2.90
CA VAL A 215 4.57 -11.29 -1.70
C VAL A 215 5.57 -11.47 -0.57
N PRO A 216 6.85 -11.07 -0.74
CA PRO A 216 7.92 -11.43 0.19
C PRO A 216 7.69 -11.04 1.65
N ALA A 217 6.80 -10.08 1.90
CA ALA A 217 6.42 -9.64 3.24
C ALA A 217 5.42 -10.57 3.94
N LEU A 218 4.84 -11.54 3.23
CA LEU A 218 3.89 -12.49 3.79
C LEU A 218 4.53 -13.87 3.96
N HIS A 219 4.81 -14.24 5.20
CA HIS A 219 5.44 -15.51 5.54
C HIS A 219 4.41 -16.64 5.72
N GLU A 220 3.50 -16.79 4.74
CA GLU A 220 2.44 -17.81 4.74
C GLU A 220 2.41 -18.55 3.39
N PRO A 221 3.06 -19.72 3.28
CA PRO A 221 3.17 -20.47 2.02
C PRO A 221 1.82 -20.87 1.42
N GLU A 222 0.83 -21.22 2.24
CA GLU A 222 -0.50 -21.61 1.77
C GLU A 222 -1.13 -20.48 0.93
N ILE A 223 -0.98 -19.23 1.36
CA ILE A 223 -1.50 -18.05 0.66
C ILE A 223 -0.63 -17.75 -0.57
N THR A 224 0.71 -17.68 -0.41
CA THR A 224 1.59 -17.28 -1.51
C THR A 224 1.61 -18.28 -2.66
N ASP A 225 1.44 -19.58 -2.39
CA ASP A 225 1.28 -20.62 -3.40
C ASP A 225 -0.07 -20.53 -4.13
N ALA A 226 -1.14 -20.20 -3.39
CA ALA A 226 -2.46 -19.96 -4.00
C ALA A 226 -2.41 -18.77 -4.94
N VAL A 227 -1.75 -17.66 -4.56
CA VAL A 227 -1.52 -16.49 -5.39
C VAL A 227 -0.73 -16.86 -6.66
N ARG A 228 0.37 -17.60 -6.55
CA ARG A 228 1.16 -18.07 -7.69
C ARG A 228 0.29 -18.84 -8.68
N LYS A 229 -0.42 -19.86 -8.21
CA LYS A 229 -1.30 -20.69 -9.05
C LYS A 229 -2.36 -19.86 -9.78
N SER A 230 -2.90 -18.86 -9.08
CA SER A 230 -3.88 -17.93 -9.65
C SER A 230 -3.30 -17.09 -10.78
N LEU A 231 -2.12 -16.50 -10.60
CA LEU A 231 -1.44 -15.70 -11.62
C LEU A 231 -1.06 -16.55 -12.84
N GLU A 232 -0.47 -17.71 -12.62
CA GLU A 232 -0.07 -18.65 -13.70
C GLU A 232 -1.29 -19.14 -14.49
N LYS A 233 -2.42 -19.45 -13.83
CA LYS A 233 -3.69 -19.78 -14.47
C LYS A 233 -4.21 -18.69 -15.41
N ARG A 234 -3.91 -17.42 -15.09
CA ARG A 234 -4.24 -16.25 -15.91
C ARG A 234 -3.21 -15.96 -17.00
N GLY A 235 -2.17 -16.79 -17.13
CA GLY A 235 -1.12 -16.66 -18.13
C GLY A 235 0.00 -15.70 -17.76
N ILE A 236 0.06 -15.21 -16.53
CA ILE A 236 1.18 -14.43 -16.01
C ILE A 236 2.35 -15.38 -15.71
N LYS A 237 3.50 -15.13 -16.31
CA LYS A 237 4.73 -15.91 -16.07
C LYS A 237 5.36 -15.44 -14.76
N VAL A 238 5.67 -16.39 -13.86
CA VAL A 238 6.24 -16.07 -12.54
C VAL A 238 7.60 -16.76 -12.39
N LYS A 239 8.63 -15.97 -12.12
CA LYS A 239 10.00 -16.43 -11.83
C LYS A 239 10.41 -15.93 -10.45
N THR A 240 10.71 -16.84 -9.52
CA THR A 240 11.12 -16.51 -8.14
C THR A 240 12.46 -17.17 -7.80
N GLY A 241 13.10 -16.69 -6.73
CA GLY A 241 14.37 -17.21 -6.25
C GLY A 241 15.58 -16.77 -7.06
N SER A 242 15.42 -15.84 -8.00
CA SER A 242 16.52 -15.26 -8.77
C SER A 242 16.15 -13.86 -9.24
N GLY A 243 16.95 -12.87 -8.86
CA GLY A 243 16.71 -11.46 -9.21
C GLY A 243 17.24 -11.12 -10.62
N ILE A 244 16.84 -9.95 -11.10
CA ILE A 244 17.42 -9.35 -12.31
C ILE A 244 18.81 -8.78 -11.98
N ALA A 245 19.82 -9.12 -12.79
CA ALA A 245 21.19 -8.62 -12.67
C ALA A 245 21.39 -7.29 -13.41
N SER A 246 20.81 -7.16 -14.62
CA SER A 246 20.90 -5.94 -15.43
C SER A 246 19.69 -5.78 -16.35
N VAL A 247 19.43 -4.54 -16.74
CA VAL A 247 18.43 -4.17 -17.74
C VAL A 247 19.06 -3.24 -18.74
N GLU A 248 18.88 -3.50 -20.04
CA GLU A 248 19.38 -2.66 -21.13
C GLU A 248 18.37 -2.51 -22.25
N LYS A 249 18.30 -1.31 -22.84
CA LYS A 249 17.51 -1.02 -24.03
C LYS A 249 18.30 -1.46 -25.27
N LEU A 250 17.66 -2.20 -26.17
CA LEU A 250 18.24 -2.68 -27.41
C LEU A 250 17.98 -1.70 -28.55
N ASP A 251 18.75 -1.84 -29.65
CA ASP A 251 18.67 -0.95 -30.82
C ASP A 251 17.32 -1.01 -31.54
N ASP A 252 16.59 -2.13 -31.43
CA ASP A 252 15.25 -2.30 -32.00
C ASP A 252 14.13 -1.68 -31.11
N GLY A 253 14.49 -1.08 -29.98
CA GLY A 253 13.59 -0.45 -29.04
C GLY A 253 12.92 -1.38 -28.03
N THR A 254 13.27 -2.67 -28.03
CA THR A 254 12.92 -3.63 -26.96
C THR A 254 13.87 -3.50 -25.78
N VAL A 255 13.55 -4.16 -24.69
CA VAL A 255 14.35 -4.15 -23.46
C VAL A 255 14.75 -5.58 -23.11
N LYS A 256 16.06 -5.78 -22.85
CA LYS A 256 16.61 -7.03 -22.36
C LYS A 256 16.80 -6.96 -20.84
N SER A 257 16.22 -7.91 -20.13
CA SER A 257 16.43 -8.12 -18.69
C SER A 257 17.21 -9.42 -18.49
N THR A 258 18.39 -9.34 -17.88
CA THR A 258 19.22 -10.51 -17.60
C THR A 258 19.00 -10.96 -16.17
N ILE A 259 18.54 -12.19 -15.98
CA ILE A 259 18.37 -12.81 -14.65
C ILE A 259 19.77 -13.24 -14.12
N ALA A 260 19.95 -13.27 -12.83
CA ALA A 260 21.23 -13.62 -12.20
C ALA A 260 21.76 -15.02 -12.57
N ASN A 261 20.91 -15.94 -13.02
CA ASN A 261 21.30 -17.26 -13.53
C ASN A 261 21.76 -17.26 -15.01
N GLY A 262 21.76 -16.09 -15.68
CA GLY A 262 22.15 -15.92 -17.07
C GLY A 262 21.00 -16.02 -18.08
N GLU A 263 19.76 -16.30 -17.66
CA GLU A 263 18.58 -16.28 -18.54
C GLU A 263 18.28 -14.84 -18.99
N GLU A 264 17.98 -14.65 -20.27
CA GLU A 264 17.59 -13.36 -20.83
C GLU A 264 16.09 -13.32 -21.14
N LEU A 265 15.44 -12.21 -20.78
CA LEU A 265 14.04 -11.92 -21.09
C LEU A 265 13.99 -10.67 -21.98
N ILE A 266 13.29 -10.77 -23.11
CA ILE A 266 13.06 -9.65 -24.02
C ILE A 266 11.60 -9.19 -23.86
N SER A 267 11.39 -7.88 -23.71
CA SER A 267 10.05 -7.28 -23.60
C SER A 267 10.00 -5.89 -24.22
N ASP A 268 8.80 -5.38 -24.47
CA ASP A 268 8.60 -4.01 -24.96
C ASP A 268 8.89 -2.96 -23.88
N GLU A 269 8.61 -3.30 -22.61
CA GLU A 269 8.84 -2.43 -21.46
C GLU A 269 9.26 -3.25 -20.23
N VAL A 270 9.88 -2.56 -19.27
CA VAL A 270 10.24 -3.12 -17.97
C VAL A 270 9.72 -2.19 -16.87
N LEU A 271 8.97 -2.74 -15.92
CA LEU A 271 8.59 -2.04 -14.69
C LEU A 271 9.55 -2.39 -13.56
N VAL A 272 10.21 -1.38 -12.99
CA VAL A 272 11.05 -1.51 -11.80
C VAL A 272 10.19 -1.24 -10.56
N ALA A 273 9.88 -2.29 -9.79
CA ALA A 273 9.01 -2.26 -8.61
C ALA A 273 9.68 -2.89 -7.37
N ILE A 274 10.96 -2.53 -7.14
CA ILE A 274 11.86 -3.13 -6.13
C ILE A 274 11.82 -2.45 -4.76
N GLY A 275 10.90 -1.52 -4.54
CA GLY A 275 10.77 -0.76 -3.31
C GLY A 275 10.88 0.74 -3.52
N ARG A 276 11.18 1.49 -2.45
CA ARG A 276 11.11 2.95 -2.44
C ARG A 276 12.31 3.55 -1.70
N THR A 277 12.77 4.71 -2.16
CA THR A 277 13.84 5.51 -1.56
C THR A 277 13.25 6.64 -0.73
N LEU A 278 13.74 6.85 0.48
CA LEU A 278 13.23 7.84 1.41
C LEU A 278 13.70 9.27 1.05
N ASN A 279 12.79 10.25 1.19
CA ASN A 279 13.03 11.65 0.84
C ASN A 279 13.68 12.46 1.99
N THR A 280 14.48 11.84 2.84
CA THR A 280 15.07 12.46 4.02
C THR A 280 16.39 13.20 3.75
N ARG A 281 17.05 12.89 2.63
CA ARG A 281 18.35 13.51 2.29
C ARG A 281 18.20 15.00 1.98
N GLY A 282 19.13 15.81 2.51
CA GLY A 282 19.17 17.26 2.27
C GLY A 282 18.10 18.05 3.02
N MET A 283 17.39 17.41 3.96
CA MET A 283 16.34 18.05 4.77
C MET A 283 16.85 18.81 5.98
N GLY A 284 18.17 18.79 6.26
CA GLY A 284 18.74 19.41 7.47
C GLY A 284 18.51 18.59 8.73
N LEU A 285 18.11 17.32 8.62
CA LEU A 285 17.76 16.46 9.77
C LEU A 285 18.97 16.10 10.62
N GLU A 286 20.08 15.74 10.00
CA GLU A 286 21.32 15.38 10.69
C GLU A 286 21.91 16.59 11.40
N GLU A 287 21.88 17.74 10.73
CA GLU A 287 22.41 19.03 11.24
C GLU A 287 21.67 19.50 12.49
N VAL A 288 20.38 19.20 12.61
CA VAL A 288 19.59 19.53 13.81
C VAL A 288 19.60 18.43 14.87
N GLY A 289 20.32 17.33 14.64
CA GLY A 289 20.50 16.26 15.62
C GLY A 289 19.47 15.12 15.57
N VAL A 290 18.67 15.03 14.50
CA VAL A 290 17.75 13.91 14.30
C VAL A 290 18.53 12.65 13.92
N LYS A 291 18.36 11.58 14.69
CA LYS A 291 18.99 10.27 14.42
C LYS A 291 18.29 9.56 13.27
N MET A 292 19.09 9.06 12.34
CA MET A 292 18.62 8.28 11.19
C MET A 292 19.44 7.00 11.02
N GLU A 293 18.82 5.99 10.43
CA GLU A 293 19.48 4.79 9.95
C GLU A 293 20.23 5.07 8.63
N LYS A 294 21.12 4.15 8.23
CA LYS A 294 21.95 4.30 7.01
C LYS A 294 21.13 4.49 5.72
N ASN A 295 19.91 3.92 5.66
CA ASN A 295 18.99 4.07 4.54
C ASN A 295 18.21 5.39 4.55
N GLY A 296 18.42 6.26 5.54
CA GLY A 296 17.70 7.52 5.72
C GLY A 296 16.41 7.43 6.54
N GLN A 297 16.11 6.26 7.13
CA GLN A 297 14.97 6.08 8.01
C GLN A 297 15.17 6.85 9.31
N ILE A 298 14.18 7.66 9.71
CA ILE A 298 14.20 8.41 10.95
C ILE A 298 13.85 7.46 12.12
N VAL A 299 14.68 7.48 13.15
CA VAL A 299 14.44 6.74 14.39
C VAL A 299 13.42 7.51 15.24
N THR A 300 12.32 6.86 15.59
CA THR A 300 11.26 7.41 16.44
C THR A 300 10.93 6.48 17.60
N ASP A 301 10.41 7.07 18.69
CA ASP A 301 9.79 6.33 19.77
C ASP A 301 8.35 5.90 19.40
N GLU A 302 7.62 5.25 20.31
CA GLU A 302 6.24 4.79 20.12
C GLU A 302 5.22 5.93 19.99
N HIS A 303 5.60 7.15 20.42
CA HIS A 303 4.84 8.39 20.27
C HIS A 303 5.24 9.20 19.04
N MET A 304 6.04 8.62 18.16
CA MET A 304 6.57 9.25 16.93
C MET A 304 7.52 10.42 17.15
N ARG A 305 8.08 10.61 18.37
CA ARG A 305 9.13 11.62 18.63
C ARG A 305 10.45 11.11 18.04
N THR A 306 11.20 12.04 17.45
CA THR A 306 12.59 11.78 17.05
C THR A 306 13.54 11.94 18.25
N SER A 307 14.85 11.85 18.01
CA SER A 307 15.85 12.18 19.03
C SER A 307 15.85 13.67 19.46
N VAL A 308 15.13 14.52 18.72
CA VAL A 308 14.90 15.93 19.05
C VAL A 308 13.46 16.08 19.53
N PRO A 309 13.20 16.41 20.81
CA PRO A 309 11.89 16.20 21.47
C PRO A 309 10.69 16.91 20.83
N ASN A 310 10.90 18.01 20.12
CA ASN A 310 9.87 18.78 19.44
C ASN A 310 9.76 18.48 17.94
N ILE A 311 10.58 17.54 17.43
CA ILE A 311 10.52 17.08 16.04
C ILE A 311 9.96 15.66 16.01
N PHE A 312 8.88 15.47 15.22
CA PHE A 312 8.19 14.22 14.99
C PHE A 312 8.39 13.75 13.56
N ALA A 313 8.21 12.46 13.32
CA ALA A 313 8.24 11.92 11.96
C ALA A 313 7.11 10.93 11.72
N ALA A 314 6.56 10.89 10.49
CA ALA A 314 5.50 9.97 10.09
C ALA A 314 5.62 9.51 8.64
N GLY A 315 5.05 8.36 8.35
CA GLY A 315 4.95 7.76 7.02
C GLY A 315 6.16 6.92 6.65
N ASP A 316 6.46 6.87 5.36
CA ASP A 316 7.47 5.96 4.78
C ASP A 316 8.87 6.13 5.38
N ILE A 317 9.16 7.33 5.88
CA ILE A 317 10.46 7.70 6.47
C ILE A 317 10.68 7.15 7.89
N THR A 318 9.73 6.42 8.45
CA THR A 318 9.80 5.81 9.79
C THR A 318 9.74 4.28 9.70
N THR A 319 9.95 3.60 10.82
CA THR A 319 9.89 2.13 10.94
C THR A 319 8.57 1.54 10.42
N GLY A 320 8.65 0.30 9.96
CA GLY A 320 7.52 -0.52 9.50
C GLY A 320 7.23 -0.38 8.01
N THR A 321 6.11 -0.95 7.58
CA THR A 321 5.66 -0.98 6.19
C THR A 321 5.38 0.42 5.64
N GLN A 322 5.65 0.64 4.35
CA GLN A 322 5.39 1.92 3.67
C GLN A 322 3.94 1.99 3.18
N LEU A 323 2.99 2.13 4.13
CA LEU A 323 1.55 2.11 3.90
C LEU A 323 0.89 3.42 4.34
N SER A 324 -0.19 3.76 3.64
CA SER A 324 -0.97 4.98 3.86
C SER A 324 -1.72 4.97 5.20
N ASP A 325 -2.29 3.85 5.59
CA ASP A 325 -3.00 3.62 6.86
C ASP A 325 -2.05 3.71 8.06
N LYS A 326 -0.87 3.07 8.00
CA LYS A 326 0.19 3.27 9.00
C LYS A 326 0.53 4.77 9.13
N ALA A 327 0.77 5.44 8.01
CA ALA A 327 1.14 6.85 8.02
C ALA A 327 0.04 7.73 8.63
N GLN A 328 -1.23 7.46 8.33
CA GLN A 328 -2.37 8.16 8.94
C GLN A 328 -2.44 7.91 10.46
N ARG A 329 -2.29 6.65 10.89
CA ARG A 329 -2.28 6.31 12.33
C ARG A 329 -1.14 7.03 13.05
N GLN A 330 0.06 7.05 12.48
CA GLN A 330 1.19 7.80 13.03
C GLN A 330 0.90 9.31 13.14
N GLY A 331 0.25 9.88 12.12
CA GLY A 331 -0.18 11.28 12.15
C GLY A 331 -1.15 11.60 13.29
N LEU A 332 -2.08 10.68 13.59
CA LEU A 332 -2.98 10.81 14.75
C LEU A 332 -2.21 10.70 16.07
N VAL A 333 -1.29 9.74 16.19
CA VAL A 333 -0.43 9.58 17.37
C VAL A 333 0.34 10.87 17.65
N ILE A 334 0.98 11.46 16.65
CA ILE A 334 1.71 12.73 16.77
C ILE A 334 0.81 13.84 17.32
N ALA A 335 -0.35 14.04 16.72
CA ALA A 335 -1.24 15.11 17.10
C ALA A 335 -1.80 14.95 18.53
N GLU A 336 -2.13 13.73 18.92
CA GLU A 336 -2.59 13.43 20.28
C GLU A 336 -1.45 13.58 21.31
N THR A 337 -0.22 13.18 20.95
CA THR A 337 0.99 13.41 21.77
C THR A 337 1.27 14.90 21.98
N ILE A 338 1.17 15.70 20.90
CA ILE A 338 1.32 17.19 20.99
C ILE A 338 0.22 17.79 21.87
N ALA A 339 -0.99 17.21 21.88
CA ALA A 339 -2.08 17.64 22.74
C ALA A 339 -1.95 17.16 24.20
N GLY A 340 -0.90 16.39 24.54
CA GLY A 340 -0.66 15.89 25.90
C GLY A 340 -1.36 14.57 26.24
N ASN A 341 -1.92 13.88 25.25
CA ASN A 341 -2.54 12.59 25.42
C ASN A 341 -1.52 11.46 25.25
N ASP A 342 -1.65 10.38 26.03
CA ASP A 342 -0.86 9.16 25.88
C ASP A 342 -1.44 8.32 24.73
N TYR A 343 -0.84 8.44 23.56
CA TYR A 343 -1.27 7.77 22.34
C TYR A 343 -0.05 7.14 21.63
N TYR A 344 -0.19 5.90 21.19
CA TYR A 344 0.92 5.15 20.56
C TYR A 344 0.44 4.32 19.37
N ILE A 345 1.38 3.81 18.59
CA ILE A 345 1.14 2.91 17.47
C ILE A 345 1.61 1.50 17.81
N ASN A 346 0.75 0.51 17.53
CA ASN A 346 1.14 -0.90 17.51
C ASN A 346 1.41 -1.32 16.07
N TYR A 347 2.67 -1.63 15.77
CA TYR A 347 3.08 -2.03 14.42
C TYR A 347 2.68 -3.45 14.04
N ASP A 348 2.42 -4.33 15.02
CA ASP A 348 2.04 -5.72 14.78
C ASP A 348 0.60 -5.85 14.23
N ASN A 349 -0.23 -4.82 14.40
CA ASN A 349 -1.66 -4.83 14.04
C ASN A 349 -1.98 -4.03 12.78
N ILE A 350 -0.99 -3.67 11.96
CA ILE A 350 -1.20 -2.92 10.73
C ILE A 350 -1.63 -3.89 9.62
N PRO A 351 -2.84 -3.73 9.05
CA PRO A 351 -3.26 -4.56 7.93
C PRO A 351 -2.46 -4.21 6.67
N VAL A 352 -2.19 -5.22 5.86
CA VAL A 352 -1.55 -5.06 4.56
C VAL A 352 -2.46 -5.62 3.48
N THR A 353 -2.64 -4.87 2.39
CA THR A 353 -3.51 -5.28 1.30
C THR A 353 -2.82 -5.12 -0.05
N THR A 354 -3.10 -6.05 -0.97
CA THR A 354 -2.70 -6.00 -2.39
C THR A 354 -3.93 -6.26 -3.24
N PHE A 355 -4.28 -5.31 -4.07
CA PHE A 355 -5.53 -5.31 -4.83
C PHE A 355 -5.34 -6.06 -6.15
N LEU A 356 -5.67 -7.33 -6.14
CA LEU A 356 -5.75 -8.22 -7.31
C LEU A 356 -7.22 -8.61 -7.55
N GLU A 357 -7.44 -9.63 -8.32
CA GLU A 357 -8.69 -10.40 -8.37
C GLU A 357 -8.30 -11.88 -8.53
N PRO A 358 -8.40 -12.69 -7.46
CA PRO A 358 -8.76 -12.34 -6.08
C PRO A 358 -7.72 -11.47 -5.35
N GLU A 359 -8.15 -10.73 -4.31
CA GLU A 359 -7.33 -9.84 -3.50
C GLU A 359 -6.48 -10.59 -2.46
N ILE A 360 -5.42 -9.95 -1.97
CA ILE A 360 -4.59 -10.46 -0.87
C ILE A 360 -4.65 -9.48 0.29
N SER A 361 -4.90 -9.97 1.50
CA SER A 361 -4.83 -9.16 2.71
C SER A 361 -4.37 -9.97 3.90
N TRP A 362 -3.67 -9.31 4.82
CA TRP A 362 -3.30 -9.94 6.10
C TRP A 362 -3.14 -8.90 7.20
N VAL A 363 -3.23 -9.37 8.43
CA VAL A 363 -2.97 -8.60 9.67
C VAL A 363 -2.35 -9.51 10.71
N GLY A 364 -1.49 -8.97 11.55
CA GLY A 364 -0.88 -9.71 12.66
C GLY A 364 0.12 -10.78 12.21
N TYR A 365 0.24 -11.81 13.02
CA TYR A 365 1.24 -12.88 12.84
C TYR A 365 0.74 -14.02 11.97
N THR A 366 1.62 -14.55 11.13
CA THR A 366 1.49 -15.92 10.61
C THR A 366 1.87 -16.93 11.71
N VAL A 367 1.60 -18.21 11.46
CA VAL A 367 2.07 -19.28 12.36
C VAL A 367 3.59 -19.21 12.52
N ALA A 368 4.33 -19.02 11.41
CA ALA A 368 5.80 -18.94 11.42
C ALA A 368 6.30 -17.70 12.19
N ASP A 369 5.65 -16.55 12.06
CA ASP A 369 6.02 -15.33 12.80
C ASP A 369 5.79 -15.52 14.32
N ALA A 370 4.69 -16.17 14.70
CA ALA A 370 4.36 -16.47 16.09
C ALA A 370 5.35 -17.47 16.71
N GLU A 371 5.67 -18.54 15.98
CA GLU A 371 6.66 -19.53 16.40
C GLU A 371 8.05 -18.90 16.63
N ALA A 372 8.48 -18.01 15.72
CA ALA A 372 9.74 -17.27 15.87
C ALA A 372 9.80 -16.40 17.14
N LYS A 373 8.62 -15.99 17.65
CA LYS A 373 8.48 -15.26 18.92
C LYS A 373 8.21 -16.17 20.13
N GLY A 374 8.20 -17.50 19.94
CA GLY A 374 7.94 -18.48 21.00
C GLY A 374 6.46 -18.55 21.42
N ILE A 375 5.54 -18.06 20.60
CA ILE A 375 4.10 -18.11 20.84
C ILE A 375 3.54 -19.39 20.27
N LYS A 376 2.93 -20.24 21.11
CA LYS A 376 2.20 -21.42 20.66
C LYS A 376 0.86 -21.03 20.06
N THR A 377 0.50 -21.64 18.92
CA THR A 377 -0.69 -21.26 18.17
C THR A 377 -1.58 -22.44 17.82
N ILE A 378 -2.86 -22.15 17.66
CA ILE A 378 -3.81 -22.94 16.89
C ILE A 378 -4.19 -22.14 15.66
N SER A 379 -4.53 -22.82 14.57
CA SER A 379 -4.95 -22.15 13.34
C SER A 379 -6.04 -22.92 12.61
N GLY A 380 -6.85 -22.20 11.85
CA GLY A 380 -7.81 -22.76 10.92
C GLY A 380 -7.58 -22.20 9.52
N SER A 381 -7.83 -23.01 8.50
CA SER A 381 -7.79 -22.62 7.09
C SER A 381 -9.05 -23.09 6.39
N LEU A 382 -9.62 -22.26 5.50
CA LEU A 382 -10.85 -22.56 4.79
C LEU A 382 -10.80 -21.98 3.37
N ALA A 383 -11.15 -22.81 2.38
CA ALA A 383 -11.25 -22.38 1.00
C ALA A 383 -12.52 -21.55 0.75
N PHE A 384 -12.45 -20.52 -0.11
CA PHE A 384 -13.62 -19.73 -0.52
C PHE A 384 -14.69 -20.56 -1.23
N SER A 385 -14.32 -21.71 -1.81
CA SER A 385 -15.26 -22.69 -2.39
C SER A 385 -16.21 -23.33 -1.37
N SER A 386 -15.97 -23.16 -0.07
CA SER A 386 -16.87 -23.59 1.02
C SER A 386 -17.89 -22.51 1.42
N ASN A 387 -17.77 -21.27 0.90
CA ASN A 387 -18.69 -20.20 1.24
C ASN A 387 -19.85 -20.10 0.23
N GLU A 388 -21.08 -20.20 0.71
CA GLU A 388 -22.28 -20.23 -0.13
C GLU A 388 -22.44 -18.97 -0.99
N LYS A 389 -22.12 -17.80 -0.45
CA LYS A 389 -22.16 -16.53 -1.20
C LYS A 389 -21.10 -16.50 -2.30
N ALA A 390 -19.88 -16.93 -2.00
CA ALA A 390 -18.81 -17.03 -3.00
C ALA A 390 -19.18 -17.97 -4.14
N ILE A 391 -19.83 -19.11 -3.83
CA ILE A 391 -20.38 -20.04 -4.84
C ILE A 391 -21.44 -19.36 -5.68
N ALA A 392 -22.42 -18.71 -5.05
CA ALA A 392 -23.55 -18.08 -5.73
C ALA A 392 -23.11 -16.97 -6.71
N ILE A 393 -22.04 -16.26 -6.42
CA ILE A 393 -21.50 -15.19 -7.28
C ILE A 393 -20.32 -15.63 -8.17
N GLY A 394 -19.95 -16.94 -8.14
CA GLY A 394 -18.86 -17.49 -8.97
C GLY A 394 -17.46 -17.04 -8.55
N LYS A 395 -17.25 -16.62 -7.30
CA LYS A 395 -15.98 -16.10 -6.76
C LYS A 395 -15.38 -17.06 -5.73
N THR A 396 -15.15 -18.29 -6.12
CA THR A 396 -14.74 -19.41 -5.24
C THR A 396 -13.24 -19.60 -5.11
N GLU A 397 -12.43 -18.83 -5.86
CA GLU A 397 -10.98 -18.92 -5.81
C GLU A 397 -10.46 -18.23 -4.55
N GLY A 398 -9.66 -18.94 -3.76
CA GLY A 398 -8.99 -18.36 -2.62
C GLY A 398 -9.08 -19.19 -1.34
N VAL A 399 -8.41 -18.69 -0.31
CA VAL A 399 -8.30 -19.31 1.01
C VAL A 399 -8.15 -18.22 2.09
N ILE A 400 -8.78 -18.46 3.23
CA ILE A 400 -8.59 -17.67 4.46
C ILE A 400 -7.92 -18.54 5.51
N LYS A 401 -7.03 -17.94 6.29
CA LYS A 401 -6.41 -18.54 7.46
C LYS A 401 -6.50 -17.61 8.65
N VAL A 402 -6.82 -18.16 9.83
CA VAL A 402 -6.79 -17.45 11.11
C VAL A 402 -5.76 -18.11 12.01
N VAL A 403 -5.05 -17.30 12.79
CA VAL A 403 -4.05 -17.72 13.77
C VAL A 403 -4.42 -17.16 15.13
N ALA A 404 -4.49 -18.02 16.13
CA ALA A 404 -4.80 -17.66 17.50
C ALA A 404 -3.80 -18.31 18.47
N ARG A 405 -3.69 -17.75 19.66
CA ARG A 405 -2.90 -18.36 20.75
C ARG A 405 -3.55 -19.68 21.19
N GLU A 406 -2.71 -20.65 21.52
CA GLU A 406 -3.19 -21.97 21.99
C GLU A 406 -3.80 -21.90 23.38
N ASP A 407 -3.31 -21.01 24.26
CA ASP A 407 -3.64 -20.94 25.68
C ASP A 407 -5.00 -20.26 25.98
N ASP A 408 -5.37 -19.25 25.22
CA ASP A 408 -6.58 -18.44 25.49
C ASP A 408 -7.44 -18.15 24.24
N HIS A 409 -7.06 -18.72 23.08
CA HIS A 409 -7.70 -18.54 21.80
C HIS A 409 -7.77 -17.09 21.29
N THR A 410 -6.97 -16.18 21.88
CA THR A 410 -6.87 -14.80 21.39
C THR A 410 -6.35 -14.79 19.95
N ILE A 411 -7.07 -14.15 19.04
CA ILE A 411 -6.69 -14.01 17.64
C ILE A 411 -5.50 -13.06 17.55
N ILE A 412 -4.42 -13.54 16.91
CA ILE A 412 -3.17 -12.80 16.73
C ILE A 412 -2.81 -12.57 15.27
N GLY A 413 -3.57 -13.14 14.34
CA GLY A 413 -3.35 -12.91 12.92
C GLY A 413 -4.40 -13.55 12.03
N ALA A 414 -4.49 -13.01 10.82
CA ALA A 414 -5.29 -13.56 9.73
C ALA A 414 -4.64 -13.25 8.38
N GLN A 415 -4.76 -14.18 7.44
CA GLN A 415 -4.26 -14.08 6.08
C GLN A 415 -5.38 -14.51 5.11
N ILE A 416 -5.65 -13.70 4.09
CA ILE A 416 -6.74 -13.91 3.16
C ILE A 416 -6.23 -13.72 1.73
N PHE A 417 -6.46 -14.71 0.89
CA PHE A 417 -6.43 -14.57 -0.55
C PHE A 417 -7.81 -14.94 -1.07
N GLY A 418 -8.57 -13.99 -1.58
CA GLY A 418 -9.96 -14.25 -1.97
C GLY A 418 -10.71 -12.99 -2.38
N HIS A 419 -11.95 -13.19 -2.82
CA HIS A 419 -12.84 -12.09 -3.16
C HIS A 419 -13.14 -11.21 -1.94
N GLU A 420 -13.04 -9.88 -2.11
CA GLU A 420 -13.23 -8.88 -1.04
C GLU A 420 -12.28 -9.06 0.17
N ALA A 421 -11.10 -9.68 -0.02
CA ALA A 421 -10.15 -9.86 1.07
C ALA A 421 -9.74 -8.53 1.71
N CYS A 422 -9.68 -7.44 0.92
CA CYS A 422 -9.34 -6.10 1.41
C CYS A 422 -10.41 -5.49 2.34
N ASP A 423 -11.66 -5.91 2.19
CA ASP A 423 -12.76 -5.51 3.08
C ASP A 423 -12.90 -6.47 4.27
N LEU A 424 -12.75 -7.78 4.02
CA LEU A 424 -12.83 -8.81 5.07
C LEU A 424 -11.76 -8.65 6.14
N ILE A 425 -10.55 -8.24 5.77
CA ILE A 425 -9.45 -8.06 6.72
C ILE A 425 -9.73 -7.00 7.78
N ALA A 426 -10.66 -6.07 7.53
CA ALA A 426 -11.02 -5.03 8.49
C ALA A 426 -11.63 -5.62 9.77
N GLU A 427 -12.48 -6.66 9.66
CA GLU A 427 -13.04 -7.37 10.81
C GLU A 427 -11.92 -8.06 11.60
N MET A 428 -11.01 -8.74 10.92
CA MET A 428 -9.88 -9.40 11.56
C MET A 428 -8.92 -8.40 12.20
N THR A 429 -8.73 -7.20 11.61
CA THR A 429 -7.95 -6.13 12.22
C THR A 429 -8.58 -5.66 13.54
N VAL A 430 -9.90 -5.50 13.56
CA VAL A 430 -10.63 -5.17 14.81
C VAL A 430 -10.47 -6.28 15.85
N ALA A 431 -10.55 -7.55 15.44
CA ALA A 431 -10.37 -8.69 16.32
C ALA A 431 -8.97 -8.73 16.95
N VAL A 432 -7.92 -8.59 16.13
CA VAL A 432 -6.52 -8.58 16.57
C VAL A 432 -6.23 -7.38 17.48
N GLU A 433 -6.66 -6.16 17.09
CA GLU A 433 -6.41 -4.93 17.86
C GLU A 433 -7.06 -4.98 19.25
N ASN A 434 -8.27 -5.54 19.33
CA ASN A 434 -9.01 -5.64 20.58
C ASN A 434 -8.83 -6.97 21.30
N LYS A 435 -7.90 -7.83 20.83
CA LYS A 435 -7.58 -9.13 21.44
C LYS A 435 -8.82 -10.01 21.62
N LEU A 436 -9.69 -10.04 20.61
CA LEU A 436 -10.86 -10.91 20.63
C LEU A 436 -10.42 -12.38 20.46
N THR A 437 -11.21 -13.27 21.07
CA THR A 437 -10.99 -14.71 20.93
C THR A 437 -11.75 -15.27 19.72
N LEU A 438 -11.36 -16.46 19.27
CA LEU A 438 -12.07 -17.20 18.22
C LEU A 438 -13.55 -17.35 18.55
N GLU A 439 -13.87 -17.64 19.83
CA GLU A 439 -15.24 -17.79 20.35
C GLU A 439 -16.06 -16.52 20.22
N GLN A 440 -15.47 -15.38 20.52
CA GLN A 440 -16.17 -14.09 20.41
C GLN A 440 -16.53 -13.79 18.96
N VAL A 441 -15.64 -14.12 18.01
CA VAL A 441 -15.89 -13.91 16.59
C VAL A 441 -16.93 -14.89 16.05
N TYR A 442 -16.79 -16.21 16.28
CA TYR A 442 -17.73 -17.17 15.71
C TYR A 442 -19.11 -17.19 16.40
N ASN A 443 -19.24 -16.64 17.62
CA ASN A 443 -20.53 -16.43 18.26
C ASN A 443 -21.23 -15.13 17.83
N SER A 444 -20.51 -14.24 17.13
CA SER A 444 -21.10 -13.03 16.54
C SER A 444 -21.96 -13.39 15.34
N ILE A 445 -23.17 -12.84 15.25
CA ILE A 445 -24.09 -13.12 14.13
C ILE A 445 -23.59 -12.38 12.90
N HIS A 446 -23.28 -13.12 11.83
CA HIS A 446 -22.98 -12.57 10.51
C HIS A 446 -24.24 -12.59 9.63
N PRO A 447 -24.44 -11.59 8.76
CA PRO A 447 -25.58 -11.60 7.82
C PRO A 447 -25.46 -12.75 6.82
N HIS A 448 -26.59 -13.39 6.52
CA HIS A 448 -26.69 -14.49 5.54
C HIS A 448 -27.48 -14.08 4.28
N PRO A 449 -27.03 -14.41 3.05
CA PRO A 449 -25.72 -14.98 2.71
C PRO A 449 -24.69 -13.86 2.42
N THR A 450 -23.51 -13.96 3.01
CA THR A 450 -22.41 -13.02 2.78
C THR A 450 -21.07 -13.74 2.66
N VAL A 451 -20.09 -13.07 2.08
CA VAL A 451 -18.71 -13.58 2.06
C VAL A 451 -18.10 -13.52 3.46
N THR A 452 -18.53 -12.60 4.34
CA THR A 452 -18.02 -12.46 5.71
C THR A 452 -18.24 -13.69 6.58
N GLU A 453 -19.24 -14.53 6.27
CA GLU A 453 -19.47 -15.80 6.98
C GLU A 453 -18.27 -16.75 6.95
N ILE A 454 -17.35 -16.60 5.97
CA ILE A 454 -16.12 -17.39 5.92
C ILE A 454 -15.22 -17.14 7.14
N ILE A 455 -15.27 -15.93 7.75
CA ILE A 455 -14.53 -15.57 8.95
C ILE A 455 -15.04 -16.37 10.15
N LEU A 456 -16.36 -16.43 10.32
CA LEU A 456 -17.02 -17.22 11.36
C LEU A 456 -16.65 -18.72 11.22
N GLU A 457 -16.72 -19.26 10.01
CA GLU A 457 -16.45 -20.68 9.78
C GLU A 457 -14.97 -21.05 9.97
N VAL A 458 -14.03 -20.19 9.54
CA VAL A 458 -12.61 -20.44 9.78
C VAL A 458 -12.24 -20.37 11.26
N CYS A 459 -12.88 -19.49 12.04
CA CYS A 459 -12.71 -19.43 13.49
C CYS A 459 -13.22 -20.70 14.19
N LYS A 460 -14.40 -21.22 13.77
CA LYS A 460 -14.90 -22.53 14.26
C LYS A 460 -13.96 -23.66 13.91
N ARG A 461 -13.42 -23.65 12.68
CA ARG A 461 -12.48 -24.68 12.23
C ARG A 461 -11.19 -24.71 13.04
N ALA A 462 -10.67 -23.55 13.46
CA ALA A 462 -9.49 -23.46 14.30
C ALA A 462 -9.64 -24.16 15.66
N VAL A 463 -10.85 -24.24 16.21
CA VAL A 463 -11.18 -24.94 17.47
C VAL A 463 -11.83 -26.32 17.24
N GLY A 464 -11.84 -26.83 16.03
CA GLY A 464 -12.35 -28.17 15.70
C GLY A 464 -13.89 -28.29 15.66
N LEU A 465 -14.63 -27.18 15.56
CA LEU A 465 -16.09 -27.12 15.54
C LEU A 465 -16.71 -27.03 14.14
N SER A 466 -15.91 -27.07 13.07
CA SER A 466 -16.43 -26.98 11.69
C SER A 466 -17.33 -28.19 11.36
N PHE A 467 -18.46 -27.92 10.65
CA PHE A 467 -19.36 -28.96 10.15
C PHE A 467 -18.76 -29.84 9.06
N ASP A 468 -17.78 -29.32 8.31
CA ASP A 468 -17.08 -30.03 7.25
C ASP A 468 -15.88 -30.79 7.80
N LYS A 469 -16.11 -32.01 8.28
CA LYS A 469 -15.04 -33.01 8.45
C LYS A 469 -14.76 -33.66 7.09
N ALA A 470 -13.98 -32.99 6.25
CA ALA A 470 -13.46 -33.60 5.02
C ALA A 470 -11.95 -33.39 4.94
#